data_86efe67815a945a67dbfa687f789e249
#
_entry.id   86efe67815a945a67dbfa687f789e249
#
_cell.length_a   1.000
_cell.length_b   1.000
_cell.length_c   1.000
_cell.angle_alpha   90.00
_cell.angle_beta   90.00
_cell.angle_gamma   90.00
#
_symmetry.space_group_name_H-M   'P 1'
#
loop_
_entity.id
_entity.type
_entity.pdbx_description
1 polymer ?
#
loop_
_entity_poly.entity_id
_entity_poly.type
_entity_poly.pdbx_seq_one_letter_code
_entity_poly.pdbx_strand_id
1 'polypeptide(L)'
;MYKRQGQNIYPEEIEDKLNNMYLVLESLVLDAGNGKIKALVVPDYEQAEAEGVDKADLPQIMQNNLQELNAQLAAYERISGIALYPNEFEKTPKRSIKRYLYEPSLLNK
;
A
#
# COMPACT_ATOMS: atom_id res chain seq x y z
N MET A 1 6.61 6.41 -11.85
CA MET A 1 6.38 5.30 -12.81
C MET A 1 7.50 4.29 -12.72
N TYR A 2 7.16 3.01 -12.65
CA TYR A 2 8.14 1.93 -12.58
C TYR A 2 8.00 1.04 -13.80
N LYS A 3 9.08 0.33 -14.16
CA LYS A 3 9.04 -0.65 -15.24
C LYS A 3 9.27 -2.05 -14.69
N ARG A 4 8.50 -3.00 -15.20
CA ARG A 4 8.64 -4.40 -14.82
C ARG A 4 8.25 -5.27 -16.02
N GLN A 5 9.13 -6.19 -16.40
CA GLN A 5 8.91 -7.06 -17.55
C GLN A 5 8.62 -6.27 -18.85
N GLY A 6 9.27 -5.11 -18.98
CA GLY A 6 9.07 -4.24 -20.14
C GLY A 6 7.78 -3.41 -20.14
N GLN A 7 6.97 -3.54 -19.09
CA GLN A 7 5.71 -2.82 -18.95
C GLN A 7 5.84 -1.67 -17.96
N ASN A 8 5.13 -0.59 -18.20
CA ASN A 8 5.08 0.53 -17.28
C ASN A 8 4.09 0.25 -16.15
N ILE A 9 4.50 0.57 -14.93
CA ILE A 9 3.65 0.43 -13.75
C ILE A 9 3.38 1.83 -13.22
N TYR A 10 2.11 2.12 -12.96
CA TYR A 10 1.67 3.41 -12.44
C TYR A 10 1.20 3.23 -11.00
N PRO A 11 2.05 3.61 -10.02
CA PRO A 11 1.75 3.39 -8.61
C PRO A 11 0.41 3.97 -8.17
N GLU A 12 0.04 5.12 -8.71
CA GLU A 12 -1.20 5.80 -8.35
C GLU A 12 -2.44 4.96 -8.67
N GLU A 13 -2.41 4.22 -9.76
CA GLU A 13 -3.53 3.35 -10.15
C GLU A 13 -3.70 2.19 -9.17
N ILE A 14 -2.58 1.64 -8.70
CA ILE A 14 -2.61 0.56 -7.71
C ILE A 14 -3.09 1.11 -6.37
N GLU A 15 -2.61 2.29 -6.00
CA GLU A 15 -3.01 2.95 -4.75
C GLU A 15 -4.50 3.25 -4.73
N ASP A 16 -5.07 3.67 -5.86
CA ASP A 16 -6.50 3.93 -5.94
C ASP A 16 -7.32 2.68 -5.63
N LYS A 17 -6.86 1.52 -6.08
CA LYS A 17 -7.52 0.25 -5.77
C LYS A 17 -7.36 -0.11 -4.30
N LEU A 18 -6.15 0.04 -3.75
CA LEU A 18 -5.88 -0.22 -2.35
C LEU A 18 -6.71 0.65 -1.43
N ASN A 19 -6.82 1.93 -1.75
CA ASN A 19 -7.53 2.89 -0.91
C ASN A 19 -9.03 2.60 -0.79
N ASN A 20 -9.57 1.76 -1.66
CA ASN A 20 -10.97 1.33 -1.60
C ASN A 20 -11.15 0.02 -0.85
N MET A 21 -10.08 -0.54 -0.31
CA MET A 21 -10.16 -1.80 0.42
C MET A 21 -10.40 -1.59 1.90
N TYR A 22 -10.80 -2.68 2.58
CA TYR A 22 -11.21 -2.64 3.97
C TYR A 22 -10.08 -2.15 4.88
N LEU A 23 -10.39 -1.15 5.70
CA LEU A 23 -9.48 -0.55 6.69
C LEU A 23 -8.20 0.05 6.10
N VAL A 24 -8.18 0.39 4.82
CA VAL A 24 -7.07 1.12 4.23
C VAL A 24 -7.43 2.61 4.19
N LEU A 25 -6.69 3.42 4.94
CA LEU A 25 -6.87 4.86 4.95
C LEU A 25 -6.05 5.51 3.84
N GLU A 26 -4.78 5.15 3.76
CA GLU A 26 -3.87 5.65 2.74
C GLU A 26 -2.92 4.54 2.34
N SER A 27 -2.38 4.65 1.13
CA SER A 27 -1.38 3.70 0.64
C SER A 27 -0.34 4.40 -0.21
N LEU A 28 0.85 3.81 -0.27
CA LEU A 28 1.96 4.31 -1.06
C LEU A 28 2.69 3.11 -1.66
N VAL A 29 2.65 2.97 -2.98
CA VAL A 29 3.30 1.87 -3.68
C VAL A 29 4.72 2.28 -4.03
N LEU A 30 5.69 1.44 -3.63
CA LEU A 30 7.11 1.72 -3.80
C LEU A 30 7.81 0.56 -4.48
N ASP A 31 8.87 0.89 -5.23
CA ASP A 31 9.78 -0.10 -5.78
C ASP A 31 10.66 -0.62 -4.65
N ALA A 32 10.54 -1.90 -4.34
CA ALA A 32 11.29 -2.53 -3.26
C ALA A 32 12.64 -3.12 -3.72
N GLY A 33 12.99 -2.94 -5.00
CA GLY A 33 14.19 -3.49 -5.57
C GLY A 33 14.00 -4.91 -6.10
N ASN A 34 14.96 -5.40 -6.86
CA ASN A 34 14.95 -6.75 -7.43
C ASN A 34 13.67 -7.08 -8.24
N GLY A 35 13.11 -6.06 -8.88
CA GLY A 35 11.89 -6.23 -9.66
C GLY A 35 10.63 -6.41 -8.82
N LYS A 36 10.70 -6.14 -7.52
CA LYS A 36 9.55 -6.26 -6.61
C LYS A 36 8.96 -4.91 -6.29
N ILE A 37 7.64 -4.89 -6.13
CA ILE A 37 6.89 -3.71 -5.74
C ILE A 37 6.15 -4.05 -4.46
N LYS A 38 6.17 -3.15 -3.49
CA LYS A 38 5.45 -3.32 -2.23
C LYS A 38 4.69 -2.04 -1.89
N ALA A 39 3.75 -2.14 -0.98
CA ALA A 39 2.96 -1.01 -0.54
C ALA A 39 3.17 -0.75 0.95
N LEU A 40 3.31 0.54 1.29
CA LEU A 40 3.11 1.00 2.67
C LEU A 40 1.63 1.35 2.80
N VAL A 41 0.98 0.86 3.83
CA VAL A 41 -0.44 1.11 4.07
C VAL A 41 -0.62 1.70 5.46
N VAL A 42 -1.35 2.81 5.54
CA VAL A 42 -1.81 3.37 6.80
C VAL A 42 -3.20 2.82 7.04
N PRO A 43 -3.39 1.97 8.06
CA PRO A 43 -4.72 1.44 8.36
C PRO A 43 -5.64 2.54 8.89
N ASP A 44 -6.94 2.36 8.68
CA ASP A 44 -7.95 3.23 9.27
C ASP A 44 -8.17 2.80 10.72
N TYR A 45 -7.34 3.30 11.61
CA TYR A 45 -7.37 2.92 13.02
C TYR A 45 -8.68 3.33 13.71
N GLU A 46 -9.26 4.45 13.32
CA GLU A 46 -10.53 4.90 13.90
C GLU A 46 -11.65 3.93 13.58
N GLN A 47 -11.74 3.50 12.33
CA GLN A 47 -12.77 2.55 11.93
C GLN A 47 -12.54 1.19 12.59
N ALA A 48 -11.28 0.76 12.65
CA ALA A 48 -10.94 -0.52 13.30
C ALA A 48 -11.39 -0.52 14.76
N GLU A 49 -11.11 0.57 15.48
CA GLU A 49 -11.52 0.71 16.87
C GLU A 49 -13.05 0.70 17.00
N ALA A 50 -13.73 1.43 16.14
CA ALA A 50 -15.20 1.49 16.16
C ALA A 50 -15.84 0.14 15.90
N GLU A 51 -15.19 -0.73 15.12
CA GLU A 51 -15.71 -2.06 14.80
C GLU A 51 -15.20 -3.16 15.74
N GLY A 52 -14.38 -2.80 16.73
CA GLY A 52 -13.82 -3.77 17.66
C GLY A 52 -12.72 -4.64 17.07
N VAL A 53 -12.05 -4.17 16.03
CA VAL A 53 -10.94 -4.89 15.40
C VAL A 53 -9.65 -4.59 16.14
N ASP A 54 -8.96 -5.61 16.63
CA ASP A 54 -7.68 -5.44 17.31
C ASP A 54 -6.57 -5.10 16.33
N LYS A 55 -5.59 -4.31 16.80
CA LYS A 55 -4.40 -4.01 16.00
C LYS A 55 -3.65 -5.28 15.60
N ALA A 56 -3.72 -6.31 16.42
CA ALA A 56 -3.08 -7.60 16.13
C ALA A 56 -3.67 -8.30 14.91
N ASP A 57 -4.91 -7.97 14.54
CA ASP A 57 -5.58 -8.56 13.39
C ASP A 57 -5.32 -7.80 12.09
N LEU A 58 -4.77 -6.59 12.16
CA LEU A 58 -4.52 -5.77 10.98
C LEU A 58 -3.58 -6.44 9.96
N PRO A 59 -2.49 -7.10 10.37
CA PRO A 59 -1.63 -7.77 9.38
C PRO A 59 -2.37 -8.81 8.56
N GLN A 60 -3.25 -9.58 9.18
CA GLN A 60 -4.03 -10.60 8.47
C GLN A 60 -5.05 -9.94 7.53
N ILE A 61 -5.68 -8.88 7.97
CA ILE A 61 -6.62 -8.12 7.14
C ILE A 61 -5.91 -7.58 5.91
N MET A 62 -4.71 -7.03 6.09
CA MET A 62 -3.94 -6.51 4.96
C MET A 62 -3.44 -7.62 4.04
N GLN A 63 -3.14 -8.80 4.58
CA GLN A 63 -2.78 -9.95 3.75
C GLN A 63 -3.96 -10.37 2.86
N ASN A 64 -5.17 -10.34 3.40
CA ASN A 64 -6.38 -10.61 2.63
C ASN A 64 -6.58 -9.55 1.55
N ASN A 65 -6.35 -8.29 1.87
CA ASN A 65 -6.42 -7.20 0.91
C ASN A 65 -5.40 -7.37 -0.21
N LEU A 66 -4.19 -7.82 0.14
CA LEU A 66 -3.14 -8.07 -0.83
C LEU A 66 -3.56 -9.13 -1.86
N GLN A 67 -4.14 -10.23 -1.38
CA GLN A 67 -4.60 -11.30 -2.26
C GLN A 67 -5.71 -10.81 -3.19
N GLU A 68 -6.66 -10.05 -2.64
CA GLU A 68 -7.77 -9.50 -3.40
C GLU A 68 -7.28 -8.49 -4.45
N LEU A 69 -6.35 -7.63 -4.06
CA LEU A 69 -5.75 -6.66 -4.97
C LEU A 69 -5.04 -7.35 -6.12
N ASN A 70 -4.18 -8.32 -5.82
CA ASN A 70 -3.41 -9.01 -6.83
C ASN A 70 -4.28 -9.81 -7.79
N ALA A 71 -5.46 -10.26 -7.35
CA ALA A 71 -6.41 -10.93 -8.22
C ALA A 71 -6.98 -9.99 -9.29
N GLN A 72 -6.96 -8.69 -9.02
CA GLN A 72 -7.45 -7.66 -9.95
C GLN A 72 -6.37 -7.08 -10.85
N LEU A 73 -5.10 -7.35 -10.56
CA LEU A 73 -3.97 -6.75 -11.27
C LEU A 73 -3.40 -7.69 -12.31
N ALA A 74 -2.87 -7.11 -13.39
CA ALA A 74 -2.08 -7.86 -14.35
C ALA A 74 -0.82 -8.39 -13.65
N ALA A 75 -0.26 -9.49 -14.14
CA ALA A 75 0.88 -10.15 -13.49
C ALA A 75 2.05 -9.18 -13.24
N TYR A 76 2.34 -8.31 -14.18
CA TYR A 76 3.46 -7.37 -14.05
C TYR A 76 3.20 -6.25 -13.02
N GLU A 77 1.93 -6.05 -12.63
CA GLU A 77 1.54 -5.01 -11.67
C GLU A 77 1.41 -5.53 -10.25
N ARG A 78 1.48 -6.85 -10.04
CA ARG A 78 1.23 -7.43 -8.73
C ARG A 78 2.28 -7.01 -7.72
N ILE A 79 1.81 -6.69 -6.51
CA ILE A 79 2.71 -6.29 -5.43
C ILE A 79 3.07 -7.51 -4.59
N SER A 80 4.30 -7.51 -4.03
CA SER A 80 4.82 -8.65 -3.28
C SER A 80 4.46 -8.63 -1.81
N GLY A 81 4.00 -7.49 -1.29
CA GLY A 81 3.62 -7.42 0.11
C GLY A 81 3.10 -6.06 0.50
N ILE A 82 2.52 -6.01 1.69
CA ILE A 82 2.04 -4.78 2.31
C ILE A 82 2.74 -4.64 3.66
N ALA A 83 3.32 -3.46 3.92
CA ALA A 83 3.87 -3.12 5.22
C ALA A 83 2.98 -2.04 5.85
N LEU A 84 2.70 -2.19 7.14
CA LEU A 84 1.87 -1.24 7.87
C LEU A 84 2.69 -0.02 8.30
N TYR A 85 2.10 1.16 8.17
CA TYR A 85 2.74 2.41 8.59
C TYR A 85 1.87 3.05 9.67
N PRO A 86 2.46 3.54 10.78
CA PRO A 86 1.67 3.95 11.94
C PRO A 86 0.99 5.31 11.83
N ASN A 87 1.49 6.19 10.97
CA ASN A 87 1.01 7.56 10.88
C ASN A 87 0.59 7.89 9.45
N GLU A 88 -0.25 8.92 9.29
CA GLU A 88 -0.59 9.40 7.97
C GLU A 88 0.65 9.93 7.25
N PHE A 89 0.66 9.79 5.93
CA PHE A 89 1.76 10.29 5.12
C PHE A 89 1.72 11.81 5.03
N GLU A 90 2.89 12.44 4.93
CA GLU A 90 2.97 13.87 4.69
C GLU A 90 2.54 14.19 3.27
N LYS A 91 1.81 15.27 3.12
CA LYS A 91 1.21 15.65 1.84
C LYS A 91 1.57 17.09 1.48
N THR A 92 1.57 17.36 0.17
CA THR A 92 1.68 18.71 -0.35
C THR A 92 0.38 19.47 -0.12
N PRO A 93 0.35 20.81 -0.32
CA PRO A 93 -0.90 21.57 -0.24
C PRO A 93 -2.00 21.05 -1.17
N LYS A 94 -1.63 20.36 -2.25
CA LYS A 94 -2.60 19.75 -3.18
C LYS A 94 -3.03 18.35 -2.74
N ARG A 95 -2.64 17.92 -1.54
CA ARG A 95 -2.93 16.62 -0.95
C ARG A 95 -2.30 15.43 -1.67
N SER A 96 -1.22 15.67 -2.40
CA SER A 96 -0.42 14.59 -2.97
C SER A 96 0.61 14.14 -1.93
N ILE A 97 0.77 12.83 -1.78
CA ILE A 97 1.75 12.28 -0.83
C ILE A 97 3.16 12.67 -1.25
N LYS A 98 3.96 13.13 -0.29
CA LYS A 98 5.37 13.46 -0.52
C LYS A 98 6.20 12.18 -0.60
N ARG A 99 6.16 11.52 -1.74
CA ARG A 99 6.80 10.20 -1.94
C ARG A 99 8.27 10.18 -1.61
N TYR A 100 8.97 11.28 -1.86
CA TYR A 100 10.41 11.35 -1.65
C TYR A 100 10.82 11.21 -0.18
N LEU A 101 9.88 11.34 0.76
CA LEU A 101 10.15 11.16 2.19
C LEU A 101 10.13 9.70 2.62
N TYR A 102 9.65 8.80 1.76
CA TYR A 102 9.44 7.40 2.12
C TYR A 102 10.32 6.50 1.29
N GLU A 103 11.25 5.81 1.96
CA GLU A 103 12.22 4.94 1.32
C GLU A 103 11.76 3.50 1.31
N PRO A 104 12.16 2.72 0.29
CA PRO A 104 11.82 1.30 0.25
C PRO A 104 12.25 0.50 1.48
N SER A 105 13.28 0.97 2.20
CA SER A 105 13.73 0.31 3.43
C SER A 105 12.63 0.22 4.49
N LEU A 106 11.66 1.14 4.47
CA LEU A 106 10.52 1.10 5.39
C LEU A 106 9.63 -0.11 5.16
N LEU A 107 9.69 -0.71 3.98
CA LEU A 107 8.90 -1.88 3.63
C LEU A 107 9.37 -3.15 4.33
N ASN A 108 10.54 -3.12 4.95
CA ASN A 108 11.13 -4.30 5.60
C ASN A 108 10.91 -4.32 7.12
N LYS A 109 10.07 -3.45 7.62
CA LYS A 109 9.78 -3.37 9.06
C LYS A 109 8.55 -4.16 9.44
#